data_31be2866616e389425c02c61ee240725
#
_entry.id   31be2866616e389425c02c61ee240725
#
_cell.length_a   1.000
_cell.length_b   1.000
_cell.length_c   1.000
_cell.angle_alpha   90.00
_cell.angle_beta   90.00
_cell.angle_gamma   90.00
#
_symmetry.space_group_name_H-M   'P 1'
#
loop_
_entity.id
_entity.type
_entity.pdbx_description
1 polymer ?
#
loop_
_entity_poly.entity_id
_entity_poly.type
_entity_poly.pdbx_seq_one_letter_code
_entity_poly.pdbx_strand_id
1 'polypeptide(L)'
;MGFARTYSVALVGLHGHIVDVEADVSQGLPGFVLLGLPDTALNESKERVRSAAKNSGISLTQHRLTINLTPATLPKRGSGFDLAMVIAALQAERNLHPSGDCVFLGELGLDGSLRSVPGILPAVKAAADAGHSRVVVPHANVAEASLIPGIQVAGFRCLAEVFSAFGASTENLKYPPAPVESMTPNPSAHTAVLADMSDVAGQQQGRFALEIAAAGGHHILLQGPPGSGKTMLAERLPTILPLLDDEAAMEVTAIQSLCSSDASLSELMRIPPFEAPHHSASAPAILGGGSGIPRPGCVSKAHRGVLFLDEAPEFKRTVLDSLRQPLESGEIVLDRAAASAIYPARFQLVLAANPCPCGMNVGTGADCTCTPRERRSYFSRLSGPLLDRIDLNLMVPKVSSAELASQERGESSRSIRERIITARAAQVERLSPFGLRVNAETNGKILRGPLRLNSTLVQGLNRAVDRGTLTARGYDRVLRTAWTLSDLDGTTSPQQEHLDVALFLRQQGGHQGL
;
A
#
# COMPACT_ATOMS: atom_id res chain seq x y z
N MET A 1 7.62 19.81 -43.15
CA MET A 1 6.46 20.04 -42.27
C MET A 1 5.79 18.73 -42.08
N GLY A 2 5.61 18.34 -40.85
CA GLY A 2 5.06 17.02 -40.54
C GLY A 2 4.29 17.03 -39.22
N PHE A 3 3.34 16.13 -39.17
CA PHE A 3 2.60 15.80 -37.96
C PHE A 3 2.95 14.37 -37.57
N ALA A 4 3.11 14.14 -36.27
CA ALA A 4 3.29 12.79 -35.72
C ALA A 4 2.57 12.65 -34.36
N ARG A 5 2.25 11.42 -34.00
CA ARG A 5 1.62 11.08 -32.74
C ARG A 5 2.34 9.92 -32.09
N THR A 6 2.59 10.03 -30.81
CA THR A 6 3.04 8.94 -29.93
C THR A 6 2.12 8.86 -28.72
N TYR A 7 2.32 7.85 -27.89
CA TYR A 7 1.50 7.62 -26.70
C TYR A 7 2.35 7.62 -25.45
N SER A 8 1.78 8.11 -24.35
CA SER A 8 2.33 8.03 -23.00
C SER A 8 1.21 7.76 -22.01
N VAL A 9 1.51 7.70 -20.71
CA VAL A 9 0.51 7.46 -19.66
C VAL A 9 0.64 8.52 -18.58
N ALA A 10 -0.50 9.09 -18.17
CA ALA A 10 -0.62 9.93 -16.99
C ALA A 10 -1.25 9.10 -15.86
N LEU A 11 -0.68 9.17 -14.66
CA LEU A 11 -1.20 8.50 -13.47
C LEU A 11 -1.97 9.46 -12.58
N VAL A 12 -3.19 9.05 -12.18
CA VAL A 12 -3.99 9.69 -11.12
C VAL A 12 -4.30 8.62 -10.08
N GLY A 13 -3.61 8.65 -8.96
CA GLY A 13 -3.61 7.51 -8.05
C GLY A 13 -2.93 6.29 -8.70
N LEU A 14 -3.59 5.14 -8.67
CA LEU A 14 -3.16 3.93 -9.36
C LEU A 14 -3.73 3.81 -10.79
N HIS A 15 -4.63 4.72 -11.17
CA HIS A 15 -5.26 4.69 -12.48
C HIS A 15 -4.40 5.40 -13.52
N GLY A 16 -3.99 4.66 -14.55
CA GLY A 16 -3.30 5.21 -15.71
C GLY A 16 -4.29 5.60 -16.80
N HIS A 17 -4.00 6.71 -17.46
CA HIS A 17 -4.77 7.22 -18.57
C HIS A 17 -3.83 7.43 -19.75
N ILE A 18 -4.19 6.91 -20.92
CA ILE A 18 -3.43 7.12 -22.14
C ILE A 18 -3.46 8.60 -22.50
N VAL A 19 -2.30 9.11 -22.84
CA VAL A 19 -2.08 10.49 -23.29
C VAL A 19 -1.53 10.44 -24.71
N ASP A 20 -2.26 11.04 -25.64
CA ASP A 20 -1.76 11.29 -26.99
C ASP A 20 -0.75 12.43 -26.93
N VAL A 21 0.44 12.19 -27.45
CA VAL A 21 1.51 13.17 -27.58
C VAL A 21 1.63 13.51 -29.06
N GLU A 22 1.04 14.63 -29.46
CA GLU A 22 1.00 15.09 -30.83
C GLU A 22 2.09 16.15 -31.06
N ALA A 23 2.86 16.02 -32.13
CA ALA A 23 3.87 16.97 -32.49
C ALA A 23 3.58 17.53 -33.89
N ASP A 24 3.60 18.86 -34.02
CA ASP A 24 3.48 19.59 -35.30
C ASP A 24 4.69 20.49 -35.51
N VAL A 25 5.29 20.36 -36.68
CA VAL A 25 6.42 21.19 -37.13
C VAL A 25 5.95 22.13 -38.23
N SER A 26 5.90 23.42 -37.94
CA SER A 26 5.42 24.46 -38.84
C SER A 26 6.50 25.48 -39.16
N GLN A 27 6.37 26.19 -40.35
CA GLN A 27 7.24 27.31 -40.67
C GLN A 27 7.00 28.48 -39.72
N GLY A 28 8.08 29.14 -39.29
CA GLY A 28 8.01 30.28 -38.40
C GLY A 28 9.31 30.52 -37.64
N LEU A 29 9.31 31.49 -36.76
CA LEU A 29 10.43 31.72 -35.84
C LEU A 29 10.65 30.50 -34.96
N PRO A 30 11.91 30.12 -34.69
CA PRO A 30 12.24 29.01 -33.81
C PRO A 30 11.51 29.12 -32.46
N GLY A 31 10.77 28.09 -32.10
CA GLY A 31 10.02 28.08 -30.86
C GLY A 31 9.59 26.67 -30.47
N PHE A 32 9.48 26.41 -29.15
CA PHE A 32 8.94 25.18 -28.61
C PHE A 32 7.70 25.53 -27.75
N VAL A 33 6.52 25.12 -28.22
CA VAL A 33 5.24 25.37 -27.57
C VAL A 33 4.74 24.05 -27.00
N LEU A 34 4.35 24.03 -25.75
CA LEU A 34 3.76 22.86 -25.09
C LEU A 34 2.34 23.21 -24.66
N LEU A 35 1.36 22.42 -25.11
CA LEU A 35 -0.07 22.57 -24.84
C LEU A 35 -0.59 21.36 -24.02
N GLY A 36 -1.74 21.49 -23.39
CA GLY A 36 -2.41 20.40 -22.68
C GLY A 36 -2.25 20.43 -21.17
N LEU A 37 -2.25 21.63 -20.55
CA LEU A 37 -2.15 21.85 -19.10
C LEU A 37 -0.89 21.23 -18.46
N PRO A 38 0.32 21.58 -18.94
CA PRO A 38 1.54 21.12 -18.30
C PRO A 38 1.75 21.79 -16.94
N ASP A 39 2.25 21.03 -15.97
CA ASP A 39 2.77 21.60 -14.71
C ASP A 39 4.15 22.27 -14.92
N THR A 40 4.73 22.83 -13.85
CA THR A 40 6.04 23.48 -13.90
C THR A 40 7.14 22.51 -14.35
N ALA A 41 7.14 21.28 -13.80
CA ALA A 41 8.14 20.27 -14.14
C ALA A 41 8.05 19.83 -15.61
N LEU A 42 6.83 19.75 -16.16
CA LEU A 42 6.61 19.44 -17.57
C LEU A 42 6.98 20.62 -18.49
N ASN A 43 6.85 21.85 -18.02
CA ASN A 43 7.37 23.01 -18.76
C ASN A 43 8.90 23.02 -18.87
N GLU A 44 9.62 22.54 -17.85
CA GLU A 44 11.07 22.35 -17.86
C GLU A 44 11.50 21.25 -18.87
N SER A 45 10.62 20.30 -19.18
CA SER A 45 10.88 19.24 -20.16
C SER A 45 11.26 19.78 -21.55
N LYS A 46 10.83 20.98 -21.92
CA LYS A 46 11.21 21.62 -23.20
C LYS A 46 12.72 21.69 -23.38
N GLU A 47 13.42 22.15 -22.33
CA GLU A 47 14.88 22.30 -22.37
C GLU A 47 15.57 20.94 -22.25
N ARG A 48 15.02 20.01 -21.45
CA ARG A 48 15.56 18.64 -21.35
C ARG A 48 15.46 17.92 -22.69
N VAL A 49 14.29 17.94 -23.33
CA VAL A 49 14.04 17.30 -24.63
C VAL A 49 14.98 17.85 -25.71
N ARG A 50 15.16 19.18 -25.78
CA ARG A 50 16.08 19.80 -26.74
C ARG A 50 17.54 19.41 -26.50
N SER A 51 17.99 19.54 -25.26
CA SER A 51 19.37 19.24 -24.90
C SER A 51 19.71 17.77 -25.08
N ALA A 52 18.82 16.89 -24.64
CA ALA A 52 18.99 15.44 -24.76
C ALA A 52 19.06 15.00 -26.24
N ALA A 53 18.17 15.49 -27.10
CA ALA A 53 18.18 15.17 -28.50
C ALA A 53 19.48 15.64 -29.20
N LYS A 54 19.90 16.90 -28.95
CA LYS A 54 21.16 17.45 -29.46
C LYS A 54 22.38 16.64 -28.99
N ASN A 55 22.43 16.32 -27.73
CA ASN A 55 23.56 15.58 -27.13
C ASN A 55 23.57 14.11 -27.56
N SER A 56 22.43 13.54 -27.98
CA SER A 56 22.32 12.21 -28.58
C SER A 56 22.62 12.18 -30.09
N GLY A 57 22.93 13.32 -30.71
CA GLY A 57 23.35 13.40 -32.12
C GLY A 57 22.30 13.87 -33.11
N ILE A 58 21.04 14.04 -32.70
CA ILE A 58 19.96 14.55 -33.55
C ILE A 58 19.39 15.82 -32.92
N SER A 59 19.64 16.97 -33.55
CA SER A 59 19.08 18.25 -33.08
C SER A 59 17.65 18.41 -33.57
N LEU A 60 16.74 18.81 -32.66
CA LEU A 60 15.42 19.26 -33.06
C LEU A 60 15.51 20.53 -33.93
N THR A 61 14.58 20.63 -34.85
CA THR A 61 14.53 21.70 -35.86
C THR A 61 14.63 23.11 -35.28
N GLN A 62 15.14 24.04 -36.10
CA GLN A 62 15.08 25.48 -35.83
C GLN A 62 13.72 26.12 -36.23
N HIS A 63 12.74 25.31 -36.64
CA HIS A 63 11.37 25.74 -36.90
C HIS A 63 10.52 25.78 -35.66
N ARG A 64 9.26 26.17 -35.78
CA ARG A 64 8.29 26.16 -34.68
C ARG A 64 7.79 24.74 -34.45
N LEU A 65 8.14 24.17 -33.30
CA LEU A 65 7.65 22.89 -32.82
C LEU A 65 6.53 23.11 -31.80
N THR A 66 5.36 22.54 -32.04
CA THR A 66 4.24 22.53 -31.10
C THR A 66 3.98 21.10 -30.66
N ILE A 67 4.02 20.85 -29.36
CA ILE A 67 3.62 19.56 -28.75
C ILE A 67 2.32 19.76 -27.99
N ASN A 68 1.34 18.91 -28.25
CA ASN A 68 0.06 18.90 -27.58
C ASN A 68 -0.15 17.58 -26.86
N LEU A 69 -0.52 17.66 -25.57
CA LEU A 69 -0.79 16.50 -24.72
C LEU A 69 -2.31 16.37 -24.50
N THR A 70 -2.93 15.40 -25.14
CA THR A 70 -4.39 15.19 -25.13
C THR A 70 -4.78 13.98 -24.25
N PRO A 71 -5.85 14.06 -23.44
CA PRO A 71 -6.83 15.15 -23.31
C PRO A 71 -6.35 16.29 -22.40
N ALA A 72 -6.71 17.54 -22.73
CA ALA A 72 -6.29 18.71 -21.94
C ALA A 72 -6.84 18.77 -20.52
N THR A 73 -7.96 18.09 -20.23
CA THR A 73 -8.61 18.05 -18.92
C THR A 73 -7.88 17.19 -17.89
N LEU A 74 -7.00 16.28 -18.33
CA LEU A 74 -6.26 15.37 -17.46
C LEU A 74 -5.00 16.07 -16.92
N PRO A 75 -4.77 16.11 -15.59
CA PRO A 75 -3.53 16.62 -15.03
C PRO A 75 -2.33 15.78 -15.48
N LYS A 76 -1.36 16.41 -16.12
CA LYS A 76 -0.11 15.77 -16.55
C LYS A 76 1.03 16.33 -15.74
N ARG A 77 1.78 15.46 -15.09
CA ARG A 77 2.85 15.85 -14.18
C ARG A 77 4.08 14.99 -14.32
N GLY A 78 5.20 15.62 -14.00
CA GLY A 78 6.50 14.96 -13.97
C GLY A 78 7.14 14.84 -15.34
N SER A 79 8.30 14.22 -15.34
CA SER A 79 9.21 14.10 -16.49
C SER A 79 9.00 12.83 -17.32
N GLY A 80 8.06 11.97 -16.92
CA GLY A 80 7.81 10.67 -17.59
C GLY A 80 7.35 10.78 -19.06
N PHE A 81 6.93 11.97 -19.51
CA PHE A 81 6.51 12.25 -20.89
C PHE A 81 7.68 12.64 -21.81
N ASP A 82 8.88 12.93 -21.27
CA ASP A 82 10.01 13.46 -22.02
C ASP A 82 10.34 12.57 -23.23
N LEU A 83 10.38 11.25 -23.03
CA LEU A 83 10.67 10.29 -24.08
C LEU A 83 9.61 10.33 -25.19
N ALA A 84 8.33 10.34 -24.86
CA ALA A 84 7.24 10.40 -25.84
C ALA A 84 7.30 11.71 -26.66
N MET A 85 7.61 12.82 -25.99
CA MET A 85 7.70 14.14 -26.64
C MET A 85 8.85 14.21 -27.64
N VAL A 86 10.04 13.71 -27.30
CA VAL A 86 11.19 13.72 -28.21
C VAL A 86 10.95 12.82 -29.43
N ILE A 87 10.34 11.64 -29.22
CA ILE A 87 10.03 10.72 -30.33
C ILE A 87 8.97 11.32 -31.25
N ALA A 88 7.88 11.89 -30.70
CA ALA A 88 6.86 12.57 -31.51
C ALA A 88 7.46 13.72 -32.35
N ALA A 89 8.33 14.56 -31.76
CA ALA A 89 8.98 15.65 -32.42
C ALA A 89 9.85 15.16 -33.60
N LEU A 90 10.69 14.16 -33.40
CA LEU A 90 11.60 13.65 -34.44
C LEU A 90 10.86 12.86 -35.52
N GLN A 91 9.74 12.22 -35.21
CA GLN A 91 8.88 11.60 -36.22
C GLN A 91 8.18 12.66 -37.09
N ALA A 92 7.73 13.77 -36.47
CA ALA A 92 7.17 14.90 -37.24
C ALA A 92 8.19 15.54 -38.17
N GLU A 93 9.47 15.53 -37.83
CA GLU A 93 10.59 15.94 -38.66
C GLU A 93 11.02 14.88 -39.70
N ARG A 94 10.44 13.68 -39.67
CA ARG A 94 10.81 12.51 -40.48
C ARG A 94 12.23 11.98 -40.23
N ASN A 95 12.78 12.25 -39.07
CA ASN A 95 14.07 11.72 -38.62
C ASN A 95 13.98 10.31 -38.08
N LEU A 96 12.76 9.86 -37.68
CA LEU A 96 12.47 8.54 -37.19
C LEU A 96 11.27 7.91 -37.93
N HIS A 97 11.23 6.58 -37.95
CA HIS A 97 10.09 5.83 -38.45
C HIS A 97 8.88 5.96 -37.50
N PRO A 98 7.65 5.86 -38.03
CA PRO A 98 6.45 5.82 -37.19
C PRO A 98 6.50 4.68 -36.15
N SER A 99 6.10 4.98 -34.92
CA SER A 99 6.13 4.02 -33.81
C SER A 99 4.86 3.14 -33.69
N GLY A 100 3.83 3.43 -34.48
CA GLY A 100 2.56 2.71 -34.41
C GLY A 100 1.85 2.93 -33.06
N ASP A 101 1.39 1.85 -32.43
CA ASP A 101 0.70 1.83 -31.15
C ASP A 101 1.63 1.79 -29.91
N CYS A 102 2.92 2.08 -30.10
CA CYS A 102 3.91 2.01 -29.03
C CYS A 102 3.74 3.15 -28.01
N VAL A 103 3.73 2.79 -26.72
CA VAL A 103 3.69 3.73 -25.60
C VAL A 103 5.12 4.01 -25.11
N PHE A 104 5.44 5.28 -24.85
CA PHE A 104 6.77 5.72 -24.40
C PHE A 104 6.69 6.31 -23.00
N LEU A 105 7.49 5.79 -22.09
CA LEU A 105 7.59 6.22 -20.69
C LEU A 105 9.07 6.41 -20.36
N GLY A 106 9.47 7.59 -19.91
CA GLY A 106 10.86 7.82 -19.52
C GLY A 106 11.19 9.29 -19.29
N GLU A 107 12.01 9.55 -18.29
CA GLU A 107 12.62 10.85 -18.03
C GLU A 107 13.95 10.96 -18.76
N LEU A 108 14.27 12.13 -19.28
CA LEU A 108 15.51 12.40 -19.99
C LEU A 108 16.53 13.13 -19.12
N GLY A 109 17.76 12.61 -19.09
CA GLY A 109 18.93 13.40 -18.71
C GLY A 109 19.32 14.36 -19.84
N LEU A 110 19.97 15.49 -19.51
CA LEU A 110 20.46 16.45 -20.51
C LEU A 110 21.50 15.83 -21.46
N ASP A 111 22.18 14.79 -21.04
CA ASP A 111 23.15 13.99 -21.79
C ASP A 111 22.51 12.96 -22.72
N GLY A 112 21.18 12.84 -22.72
CA GLY A 112 20.43 11.85 -23.48
C GLY A 112 20.26 10.51 -22.77
N SER A 113 20.68 10.36 -21.51
CA SER A 113 20.42 9.18 -20.70
C SER A 113 18.92 9.05 -20.39
N LEU A 114 18.42 7.80 -20.30
CA LEU A 114 17.07 7.50 -19.85
C LEU A 114 17.09 7.14 -18.36
N ARG A 115 16.37 7.93 -17.57
CA ARG A 115 16.24 7.76 -16.12
C ARG A 115 14.98 7.02 -15.76
N SER A 116 15.05 6.24 -14.67
CA SER A 116 13.89 5.53 -14.14
C SER A 116 12.74 6.47 -13.79
N VAL A 117 11.52 5.98 -13.98
CA VAL A 117 10.29 6.71 -13.68
C VAL A 117 9.49 5.92 -12.65
N PRO A 118 9.00 6.54 -11.57
CA PRO A 118 8.14 5.87 -10.61
C PRO A 118 6.76 5.58 -11.22
N GLY A 119 6.11 4.50 -10.78
CA GLY A 119 4.77 4.15 -11.25
C GLY A 119 4.74 3.47 -12.62
N ILE A 120 5.84 2.84 -13.03
CA ILE A 120 5.89 2.10 -14.29
C ILE A 120 4.89 0.96 -14.33
N LEU A 121 4.75 0.20 -13.24
CA LEU A 121 3.83 -0.93 -13.21
C LEU A 121 2.37 -0.53 -13.51
N PRO A 122 1.74 0.42 -12.78
CA PRO A 122 0.39 0.87 -13.11
C PRO A 122 0.30 1.57 -14.47
N ALA A 123 1.36 2.24 -14.95
CA ALA A 123 1.36 2.85 -16.27
C ALA A 123 1.37 1.81 -17.40
N VAL A 124 2.21 0.78 -17.30
CA VAL A 124 2.27 -0.31 -18.29
C VAL A 124 0.99 -1.14 -18.26
N LYS A 125 0.43 -1.38 -17.06
CA LYS A 125 -0.89 -2.03 -16.93
C LYS A 125 -1.97 -1.26 -17.69
N ALA A 126 -2.04 0.06 -17.50
CA ALA A 126 -3.01 0.89 -18.22
C ALA A 126 -2.81 0.88 -19.73
N ALA A 127 -1.57 0.83 -20.21
CA ALA A 127 -1.26 0.68 -21.62
C ALA A 127 -1.75 -0.66 -22.19
N ALA A 128 -1.51 -1.75 -21.47
CA ALA A 128 -1.99 -3.09 -21.84
C ALA A 128 -3.52 -3.17 -21.84
N ASP A 129 -4.17 -2.65 -20.79
CA ASP A 129 -5.64 -2.60 -20.67
C ASP A 129 -6.30 -1.76 -21.79
N ALA A 130 -5.59 -0.74 -22.32
CA ALA A 130 -6.02 0.07 -23.45
C ALA A 130 -5.76 -0.59 -24.82
N GLY A 131 -5.15 -1.77 -24.86
CA GLY A 131 -4.91 -2.54 -26.08
C GLY A 131 -3.60 -2.21 -26.80
N HIS A 132 -2.69 -1.46 -26.17
CA HIS A 132 -1.35 -1.24 -26.72
C HIS A 132 -0.51 -2.52 -26.65
N SER A 133 0.20 -2.83 -27.73
CA SER A 133 0.98 -4.07 -27.84
C SER A 133 2.43 -3.91 -27.40
N ARG A 134 2.94 -2.69 -27.33
CA ARG A 134 4.36 -2.40 -27.07
C ARG A 134 4.53 -1.19 -26.15
N VAL A 135 5.50 -1.28 -25.22
CA VAL A 135 5.94 -0.17 -24.39
C VAL A 135 7.47 -0.02 -24.44
N VAL A 136 7.93 1.22 -24.50
CA VAL A 136 9.35 1.60 -24.37
C VAL A 136 9.54 2.27 -23.03
N VAL A 137 10.49 1.73 -22.24
CA VAL A 137 10.80 2.20 -20.88
C VAL A 137 12.30 2.35 -20.69
N PRO A 138 12.77 3.09 -19.68
CA PRO A 138 14.17 3.07 -19.28
C PRO A 138 14.60 1.64 -18.91
N HIS A 139 15.84 1.30 -19.23
CA HIS A 139 16.40 -0.03 -18.93
C HIS A 139 16.22 -0.44 -17.46
N ALA A 140 16.37 0.51 -16.54
CA ALA A 140 16.17 0.30 -15.12
C ALA A 140 14.74 -0.14 -14.75
N ASN A 141 13.74 0.19 -15.56
CA ASN A 141 12.33 -0.17 -15.31
C ASN A 141 11.89 -1.45 -16.05
N VAL A 142 12.76 -2.11 -16.82
CA VAL A 142 12.38 -3.28 -17.63
C VAL A 142 11.85 -4.43 -16.78
N ALA A 143 12.54 -4.74 -15.68
CA ALA A 143 12.14 -5.83 -14.79
C ALA A 143 10.71 -5.62 -14.27
N GLU A 144 10.43 -4.42 -13.77
CA GLU A 144 9.12 -4.02 -13.26
C GLU A 144 8.04 -4.03 -14.35
N ALA A 145 8.32 -3.42 -15.51
CA ALA A 145 7.40 -3.37 -16.63
C ALA A 145 7.02 -4.76 -17.16
N SER A 146 7.98 -5.70 -17.14
CA SER A 146 7.80 -7.08 -17.60
C SER A 146 6.90 -7.93 -16.68
N LEU A 147 6.52 -7.43 -15.52
CA LEU A 147 5.53 -8.08 -14.66
C LEU A 147 4.11 -8.04 -15.24
N ILE A 148 3.84 -7.18 -16.21
CA ILE A 148 2.53 -7.09 -16.89
C ILE A 148 2.52 -8.04 -18.09
N PRO A 149 1.65 -9.05 -18.09
CA PRO A 149 1.55 -9.96 -19.23
C PRO A 149 0.87 -9.30 -20.43
N GLY A 150 1.14 -9.82 -21.62
CA GLY A 150 0.43 -9.45 -22.85
C GLY A 150 0.93 -8.16 -23.54
N ILE A 151 1.95 -7.48 -23.03
CA ILE A 151 2.58 -6.32 -23.66
C ILE A 151 4.08 -6.55 -23.84
N GLN A 152 4.62 -6.16 -25.00
CA GLN A 152 6.05 -6.26 -25.30
C GLN A 152 6.79 -5.08 -24.66
N VAL A 153 7.75 -5.35 -23.80
CA VAL A 153 8.57 -4.34 -23.12
C VAL A 153 9.92 -4.20 -23.83
N ALA A 154 10.24 -3.00 -24.30
CA ALA A 154 11.54 -2.66 -24.84
C ALA A 154 12.25 -1.65 -23.92
N GLY A 155 13.41 -2.02 -23.41
CA GLY A 155 14.19 -1.18 -22.51
C GLY A 155 15.44 -0.61 -23.13
N PHE A 156 15.68 0.69 -22.89
CA PHE A 156 16.84 1.41 -23.41
C PHE A 156 17.52 2.22 -22.32
N ARG A 157 18.84 2.41 -22.45
CA ARG A 157 19.65 3.20 -21.51
C ARG A 157 19.74 4.67 -21.88
N CYS A 158 19.60 4.97 -23.19
CA CYS A 158 19.72 6.33 -23.69
C CYS A 158 18.91 6.53 -24.98
N LEU A 159 18.71 7.79 -25.35
CA LEU A 159 18.00 8.19 -26.57
C LEU A 159 18.67 7.67 -27.85
N ALA A 160 20.02 7.60 -27.90
CA ALA A 160 20.71 7.10 -29.07
C ALA A 160 20.31 5.65 -29.40
N GLU A 161 20.13 4.79 -28.40
CA GLU A 161 19.62 3.43 -28.58
C GLU A 161 18.18 3.43 -29.11
N VAL A 162 17.31 4.29 -28.56
CA VAL A 162 15.92 4.43 -29.05
C VAL A 162 15.91 4.91 -30.48
N PHE A 163 16.71 5.93 -30.83
CA PHE A 163 16.78 6.48 -32.18
C PHE A 163 17.22 5.41 -33.20
N SER A 164 18.25 4.64 -32.86
CA SER A 164 18.70 3.50 -33.67
C SER A 164 17.59 2.46 -33.89
N ALA A 165 16.85 2.13 -32.82
CA ALA A 165 15.74 1.17 -32.89
C ALA A 165 14.56 1.64 -33.75
N PHE A 166 14.38 2.98 -33.87
CA PHE A 166 13.33 3.58 -34.69
C PHE A 166 13.85 4.16 -36.02
N GLY A 167 15.00 3.68 -36.50
CA GLY A 167 15.45 3.85 -37.88
C GLY A 167 16.27 5.12 -38.14
N ALA A 168 16.81 5.78 -37.12
CA ALA A 168 17.76 6.86 -37.31
C ALA A 168 19.09 6.33 -37.87
N SER A 169 19.77 7.16 -38.72
CA SER A 169 21.14 6.87 -39.13
C SER A 169 22.08 6.84 -37.93
N THR A 170 22.85 5.77 -37.78
CA THR A 170 23.76 5.56 -36.64
C THR A 170 25.04 6.38 -36.71
N GLU A 171 25.38 6.98 -37.88
CA GLU A 171 26.65 7.69 -38.12
C GLU A 171 26.87 8.89 -37.18
N ASN A 172 25.79 9.57 -36.77
CA ASN A 172 25.84 10.78 -35.96
C ASN A 172 25.37 10.58 -34.52
N LEU A 173 24.97 9.35 -34.14
CA LEU A 173 24.48 9.08 -32.78
C LEU A 173 25.60 9.15 -31.78
N LYS A 174 25.30 9.81 -30.65
CA LYS A 174 26.21 9.96 -29.50
C LYS A 174 25.62 9.26 -28.29
N TYR A 175 26.40 8.36 -27.72
CA TYR A 175 26.01 7.60 -26.53
C TYR A 175 26.60 8.29 -25.30
N PRO A 176 25.80 8.52 -24.25
CA PRO A 176 26.33 9.03 -23.00
C PRO A 176 27.29 8.00 -22.39
N PRO A 177 28.23 8.43 -21.53
CA PRO A 177 29.06 7.48 -20.77
C PRO A 177 28.17 6.52 -20.00
N ALA A 178 28.55 5.24 -19.97
CA ALA A 178 27.82 4.26 -19.20
C ALA A 178 27.66 4.76 -17.75
N PRO A 179 26.46 4.69 -17.17
CA PRO A 179 26.29 5.01 -15.76
C PRO A 179 27.32 4.19 -14.98
N VAL A 180 28.10 4.84 -14.15
CA VAL A 180 28.87 4.11 -13.13
C VAL A 180 27.80 3.46 -12.26
N GLU A 181 27.59 2.17 -12.44
CA GLU A 181 26.71 1.40 -11.56
C GLU A 181 27.29 1.60 -10.17
N SER A 182 26.71 2.49 -9.40
CA SER A 182 26.91 2.54 -7.98
C SER A 182 26.32 1.22 -7.45
N MET A 183 27.14 0.19 -7.39
CA MET A 183 26.86 -1.05 -6.69
C MET A 183 26.83 -0.77 -5.17
N THR A 184 26.04 0.17 -4.75
CA THR A 184 25.54 0.15 -3.39
C THR A 184 24.39 -0.85 -3.42
N PRO A 185 24.57 -2.05 -2.86
CA PRO A 185 23.43 -2.91 -2.62
C PRO A 185 22.50 -2.08 -1.77
N ASN A 186 21.35 -1.72 -2.33
CA ASN A 186 20.33 -1.05 -1.52
C ASN A 186 19.95 -2.06 -0.43
N PRO A 187 20.27 -1.83 0.86
CA PRO A 187 19.95 -2.78 1.92
C PRO A 187 18.45 -2.91 2.16
N SER A 188 17.64 -2.27 1.33
CA SER A 188 16.19 -2.39 1.32
C SER A 188 15.63 -3.54 0.47
N ALA A 189 16.46 -4.36 -0.18
CA ALA A 189 16.01 -5.72 -0.46
C ALA A 189 15.78 -6.37 0.91
N HIS A 190 14.53 -6.44 1.32
CA HIS A 190 14.05 -7.03 2.59
C HIS A 190 14.38 -8.53 2.67
N THR A 191 15.66 -8.86 2.72
CA THR A 191 16.19 -10.01 3.43
C THR A 191 16.45 -9.61 4.89
N ALA A 192 15.55 -8.82 5.49
CA ALA A 192 15.39 -8.89 6.92
C ALA A 192 15.11 -10.38 7.20
N VAL A 193 15.98 -11.02 7.96
CA VAL A 193 15.69 -12.33 8.55
C VAL A 193 14.27 -12.19 9.09
N LEU A 194 13.29 -12.78 8.37
CA LEU A 194 11.89 -12.64 8.74
C LEU A 194 11.81 -13.20 10.15
N ALA A 195 11.59 -12.32 11.12
CA ALA A 195 11.42 -12.71 12.49
C ALA A 195 10.33 -13.81 12.52
N ASP A 196 10.60 -14.93 13.17
CA ASP A 196 9.67 -16.06 13.22
C ASP A 196 8.86 -16.03 14.53
N MET A 197 7.65 -16.59 14.53
CA MET A 197 6.84 -16.68 15.73
C MET A 197 7.47 -17.61 16.79
N SER A 198 8.35 -18.52 16.39
CA SER A 198 9.13 -19.38 17.32
C SER A 198 10.15 -18.59 18.14
N ASP A 199 10.51 -17.37 17.73
CA ASP A 199 11.40 -16.50 18.51
C ASP A 199 10.70 -15.83 19.69
N VAL A 200 9.36 -15.90 19.76
CA VAL A 200 8.56 -15.30 20.83
C VAL A 200 8.58 -16.21 22.05
N ALA A 201 9.39 -15.84 23.06
CA ALA A 201 9.41 -16.55 24.33
C ALA A 201 8.12 -16.26 25.13
N GLY A 202 7.48 -17.28 25.67
CA GLY A 202 6.23 -17.16 26.41
C GLY A 202 5.10 -16.56 25.56
N GLN A 203 4.39 -15.58 26.11
CA GLN A 203 3.33 -14.80 25.42
C GLN A 203 2.27 -15.67 24.71
N GLN A 204 1.88 -16.80 25.30
CA GLN A 204 0.94 -17.74 24.67
C GLN A 204 -0.38 -17.07 24.26
N GLN A 205 -0.94 -16.20 25.13
CA GLN A 205 -2.16 -15.45 24.81
C GLN A 205 -1.94 -14.46 23.66
N GLY A 206 -0.74 -13.85 23.59
CA GLY A 206 -0.36 -12.94 22.51
C GLY A 206 -0.31 -13.64 21.16
N ARG A 207 0.35 -14.79 21.12
CA ARG A 207 0.46 -15.64 19.93
C ARG A 207 -0.89 -16.13 19.46
N PHE A 208 -1.73 -16.63 20.38
CA PHE A 208 -3.09 -17.07 20.07
C PHE A 208 -3.98 -15.93 19.55
N ALA A 209 -3.94 -14.75 20.19
CA ALA A 209 -4.71 -13.59 19.71
C ALA A 209 -4.25 -13.11 18.31
N LEU A 210 -2.94 -13.18 18.00
CA LEU A 210 -2.43 -12.87 16.66
C LEU A 210 -2.87 -13.91 15.64
N GLU A 211 -2.92 -15.19 15.99
CA GLU A 211 -3.44 -16.25 15.11
C GLU A 211 -4.92 -16.01 14.76
N ILE A 212 -5.76 -15.68 15.75
CA ILE A 212 -7.16 -15.30 15.53
C ILE A 212 -7.24 -14.05 14.63
N ALA A 213 -6.44 -13.03 14.96
CA ALA A 213 -6.40 -11.80 14.17
C ALA A 213 -6.03 -12.07 12.71
N ALA A 214 -4.98 -12.87 12.48
CA ALA A 214 -4.54 -13.26 11.15
C ALA A 214 -5.56 -14.12 10.40
N ALA A 215 -6.20 -15.07 11.08
CA ALA A 215 -7.18 -15.95 10.46
C ALA A 215 -8.44 -15.20 10.02
N GLY A 216 -8.98 -14.33 10.87
CA GLY A 216 -10.23 -13.62 10.60
C GLY A 216 -10.06 -12.24 9.95
N GLY A 217 -8.83 -11.73 9.82
CA GLY A 217 -8.59 -10.35 9.35
C GLY A 217 -8.95 -9.30 10.41
N HIS A 218 -8.96 -9.65 11.69
CA HIS A 218 -9.42 -8.80 12.78
C HIS A 218 -8.41 -7.72 13.14
N HIS A 219 -8.89 -6.51 13.45
CA HIS A 219 -8.10 -5.45 14.04
C HIS A 219 -7.86 -5.75 15.54
N ILE A 220 -6.65 -5.45 16.02
CA ILE A 220 -6.25 -5.76 17.38
C ILE A 220 -5.63 -4.58 18.11
N LEU A 221 -5.96 -4.42 19.39
CA LEU A 221 -5.31 -3.50 20.32
C LEU A 221 -4.50 -4.31 21.34
N LEU A 222 -3.19 -4.09 21.35
CA LEU A 222 -2.24 -4.65 22.31
C LEU A 222 -1.99 -3.64 23.44
N GLN A 223 -2.36 -3.97 24.66
CA GLN A 223 -2.12 -3.11 25.82
C GLN A 223 -1.13 -3.78 26.77
N GLY A 224 -0.20 -3.02 27.31
CA GLY A 224 0.74 -3.59 28.28
C GLY A 224 1.87 -2.62 28.63
N PRO A 225 2.63 -2.90 29.68
CA PRO A 225 3.73 -2.05 30.10
C PRO A 225 4.84 -1.97 29.06
N PRO A 226 5.72 -0.97 29.15
CA PRO A 226 6.92 -0.92 28.32
C PRO A 226 7.74 -2.21 28.46
N GLY A 227 8.30 -2.69 27.33
CA GLY A 227 9.10 -3.93 27.31
C GLY A 227 8.28 -5.22 27.42
N SER A 228 6.95 -5.19 27.29
CA SER A 228 6.13 -6.40 27.31
C SER A 228 6.10 -7.19 25.98
N GLY A 229 6.76 -6.71 24.93
CA GLY A 229 6.84 -7.41 23.64
C GLY A 229 5.73 -7.07 22.64
N LYS A 230 4.97 -5.99 22.84
CA LYS A 230 3.88 -5.57 21.91
C LYS A 230 4.38 -5.37 20.48
N THR A 231 5.46 -4.61 20.30
CA THR A 231 6.09 -4.35 19.00
C THR A 231 6.60 -5.64 18.38
N MET A 232 7.28 -6.50 19.19
CA MET A 232 7.75 -7.82 18.77
C MET A 232 6.60 -8.70 18.24
N LEU A 233 5.45 -8.73 18.91
CA LEU A 233 4.26 -9.45 18.46
C LEU A 233 3.72 -8.89 17.16
N ALA A 234 3.60 -7.55 17.04
CA ALA A 234 3.08 -6.90 15.84
C ALA A 234 3.94 -7.17 14.61
N GLU A 235 5.27 -7.12 14.73
CA GLU A 235 6.23 -7.39 13.64
C GLU A 235 6.16 -8.84 13.12
N ARG A 236 5.66 -9.77 13.92
CA ARG A 236 5.52 -11.16 13.52
C ARG A 236 4.17 -11.47 12.86
N LEU A 237 3.20 -10.58 12.94
CA LEU A 237 1.90 -10.78 12.31
C LEU A 237 2.01 -11.03 10.79
N PRO A 238 2.80 -10.27 10.01
CA PRO A 238 2.97 -10.55 8.56
C PRO A 238 3.53 -11.94 8.28
N THR A 239 4.32 -12.51 9.20
CA THR A 239 4.96 -13.82 9.00
C THR A 239 3.98 -14.99 9.05
N ILE A 240 2.83 -14.80 9.69
CA ILE A 240 1.76 -15.81 9.79
C ILE A 240 0.60 -15.55 8.84
N LEU A 241 0.56 -14.37 8.17
CA LEU A 241 -0.44 -14.11 7.14
C LEU A 241 -0.19 -14.98 5.89
N PRO A 242 -1.24 -15.41 5.18
CA PRO A 242 -1.10 -16.04 3.88
C PRO A 242 -0.40 -15.12 2.88
N LEU A 243 0.33 -15.72 1.93
CA LEU A 243 0.88 -14.98 0.80
C LEU A 243 -0.27 -14.38 -0.03
N LEU A 244 0.01 -13.22 -0.63
CA LEU A 244 -0.94 -12.53 -1.50
C LEU A 244 -1.13 -13.33 -2.80
N ASP A 245 -2.37 -13.41 -3.26
CA ASP A 245 -2.69 -13.90 -4.60
C ASP A 245 -2.19 -12.91 -5.68
N ASP A 246 -2.28 -13.28 -6.95
CA ASP A 246 -1.73 -12.47 -8.04
C ASP A 246 -2.38 -11.09 -8.13
N GLU A 247 -3.68 -10.99 -7.88
CA GLU A 247 -4.43 -9.73 -7.91
C GLU A 247 -3.99 -8.80 -6.78
N ALA A 248 -3.97 -9.30 -5.54
CA ALA A 248 -3.54 -8.53 -4.38
C ALA A 248 -2.05 -8.16 -4.44
N ALA A 249 -1.19 -9.07 -4.93
CA ALA A 249 0.23 -8.81 -5.13
C ALA A 249 0.46 -7.70 -6.17
N MET A 250 -0.34 -7.69 -7.25
CA MET A 250 -0.30 -6.64 -8.26
C MET A 250 -0.70 -5.27 -7.67
N GLU A 251 -1.79 -5.21 -6.88
CA GLU A 251 -2.23 -3.98 -6.19
C GLU A 251 -1.13 -3.42 -5.28
N VAL A 252 -0.53 -4.26 -4.45
CA VAL A 252 0.53 -3.86 -3.51
C VAL A 252 1.78 -3.40 -4.26
N THR A 253 2.20 -4.14 -5.29
CA THR A 253 3.37 -3.80 -6.10
C THR A 253 3.16 -2.48 -6.84
N ALA A 254 1.95 -2.21 -7.34
CA ALA A 254 1.60 -0.94 -7.99
C ALA A 254 1.68 0.26 -7.04
N ILE A 255 1.26 0.11 -5.78
CA ILE A 255 1.42 1.16 -4.75
C ILE A 255 2.91 1.39 -4.49
N GLN A 256 3.68 0.33 -4.34
CA GLN A 256 5.13 0.44 -4.08
C GLN A 256 5.87 1.07 -5.25
N SER A 257 5.51 0.75 -6.48
CA SER A 257 6.02 1.36 -7.71
C SER A 257 5.89 2.90 -7.70
N LEU A 258 4.75 3.43 -7.23
CA LEU A 258 4.54 4.88 -7.09
C LEU A 258 5.40 5.53 -5.99
N CYS A 259 5.82 4.75 -4.99
CA CYS A 259 6.56 5.25 -3.84
C CYS A 259 8.08 5.17 -4.04
N SER A 260 8.55 4.21 -4.83
CA SER A 260 9.97 3.98 -5.08
C SER A 260 10.48 4.86 -6.21
N SER A 261 11.57 5.57 -5.98
CA SER A 261 12.36 6.21 -7.04
C SER A 261 13.37 5.23 -7.65
N ASP A 262 13.64 4.13 -6.95
CA ASP A 262 14.62 3.11 -7.35
C ASP A 262 13.89 1.97 -8.05
N ALA A 263 14.27 1.69 -9.28
CA ALA A 263 13.71 0.68 -10.16
C ALA A 263 14.11 -0.76 -9.75
N SER A 264 13.87 -1.13 -8.49
CA SER A 264 14.33 -2.41 -7.93
C SER A 264 13.24 -3.51 -7.88
N LEU A 265 12.03 -3.23 -8.39
CA LEU A 265 10.95 -4.20 -8.39
C LEU A 265 11.12 -5.17 -9.56
N SER A 266 11.58 -6.38 -9.27
CA SER A 266 11.75 -7.46 -10.26
C SER A 266 10.70 -8.57 -10.13
N GLU A 267 9.95 -8.58 -9.03
CA GLU A 267 8.95 -9.59 -8.71
C GLU A 267 7.73 -8.95 -8.05
N LEU A 268 6.57 -9.60 -8.16
CA LEU A 268 5.38 -9.20 -7.43
C LEU A 268 5.57 -9.38 -5.93
N MET A 269 5.19 -8.39 -5.15
CA MET A 269 5.25 -8.43 -3.69
C MET A 269 4.17 -9.37 -3.15
N ARG A 270 4.55 -10.62 -2.86
CA ARG A 270 3.61 -11.63 -2.33
C ARG A 270 3.53 -11.66 -0.81
N ILE A 271 4.51 -11.08 -0.12
CA ILE A 271 4.49 -10.97 1.33
C ILE A 271 3.64 -9.75 1.71
N PRO A 272 2.64 -9.90 2.60
CA PRO A 272 1.85 -8.77 3.09
C PRO A 272 2.74 -7.66 3.67
N PRO A 273 2.58 -6.40 3.25
CA PRO A 273 3.41 -5.30 3.73
C PRO A 273 3.17 -5.01 5.21
N PHE A 274 4.22 -4.48 5.88
CA PHE A 274 4.16 -4.02 7.26
C PHE A 274 4.60 -2.56 7.32
N GLU A 275 3.69 -1.68 7.69
CA GLU A 275 3.94 -0.26 7.83
C GLU A 275 3.82 0.17 9.29
N ALA A 276 4.89 0.73 9.83
CA ALA A 276 4.97 1.16 11.22
C ALA A 276 5.45 2.63 11.31
N PRO A 277 4.57 3.59 11.00
CA PRO A 277 4.94 5.00 11.09
C PRO A 277 5.19 5.42 12.55
N HIS A 278 6.19 6.24 12.76
CA HIS A 278 6.43 6.83 14.07
C HIS A 278 5.29 7.77 14.46
N HIS A 279 4.94 7.87 15.75
CA HIS A 279 3.83 8.70 16.23
C HIS A 279 3.98 10.20 15.93
N SER A 280 5.21 10.69 15.71
CA SER A 280 5.49 12.08 15.29
C SER A 280 5.33 12.30 13.79
N ALA A 281 5.06 11.28 12.99
CA ALA A 281 4.90 11.41 11.55
C ALA A 281 3.76 12.40 11.21
N SER A 282 3.94 13.15 10.13
CA SER A 282 2.94 14.11 9.68
C SER A 282 1.70 13.42 9.12
N ALA A 283 0.53 14.06 9.17
CA ALA A 283 -0.69 13.53 8.57
C ALA A 283 -0.52 13.17 7.08
N PRO A 284 0.15 13.97 6.22
CA PRO A 284 0.43 13.57 4.84
C PRO A 284 1.34 12.35 4.71
N ALA A 285 2.27 12.12 5.63
CA ALA A 285 3.12 10.91 5.60
C ALA A 285 2.31 9.65 5.91
N ILE A 286 1.32 9.74 6.81
CA ILE A 286 0.49 8.61 7.22
C ILE A 286 -0.65 8.38 6.23
N LEU A 287 -1.42 9.41 5.92
CA LEU A 287 -2.63 9.31 5.09
C LEU A 287 -2.34 9.43 3.60
N GLY A 288 -1.29 10.12 3.26
CA GLY A 288 -0.98 10.52 1.90
C GLY A 288 -1.25 12.00 1.65
N GLY A 289 -0.72 12.53 0.56
CA GLY A 289 -0.86 13.93 0.19
C GLY A 289 0.35 14.46 -0.57
N GLY A 290 0.60 15.74 -0.45
CA GLY A 290 1.65 16.48 -1.17
C GLY A 290 1.09 17.64 -1.96
N SER A 291 1.97 18.45 -2.60
CA SER A 291 1.59 19.49 -3.54
C SER A 291 1.29 18.86 -4.90
N GLY A 292 0.10 19.09 -5.42
CA GLY A 292 -0.28 18.59 -6.74
C GLY A 292 -1.08 17.28 -6.73
N ILE A 293 -0.73 16.27 -7.53
CA ILE A 293 -1.35 14.94 -7.46
C ILE A 293 -0.92 14.30 -6.14
N PRO A 294 -1.87 13.93 -5.27
CA PRO A 294 -1.53 13.34 -3.97
C PRO A 294 -0.76 12.03 -4.14
N ARG A 295 0.24 11.80 -3.28
CA ARG A 295 0.99 10.54 -3.20
C ARG A 295 0.43 9.65 -2.09
N PRO A 296 0.54 8.30 -2.21
CA PRO A 296 0.07 7.40 -1.16
C PRO A 296 0.92 7.55 0.11
N GLY A 297 0.27 7.47 1.28
CA GLY A 297 0.91 7.43 2.59
C GLY A 297 1.04 6.01 3.13
N CYS A 298 1.48 5.87 4.41
CA CYS A 298 1.62 4.56 5.08
C CYS A 298 0.33 3.75 5.07
N VAL A 299 -0.84 4.40 5.16
CA VAL A 299 -2.16 3.75 5.11
C VAL A 299 -2.36 2.98 3.80
N SER A 300 -2.00 3.59 2.67
CA SER A 300 -2.07 2.92 1.36
C SER A 300 -0.94 1.90 1.17
N LYS A 301 0.26 2.18 1.67
CA LYS A 301 1.38 1.24 1.61
C LYS A 301 1.12 -0.04 2.41
N ALA A 302 0.33 0.05 3.49
CA ALA A 302 -0.11 -1.09 4.29
C ALA A 302 -1.22 -1.92 3.63
N HIS A 303 -1.68 -1.55 2.43
CA HIS A 303 -2.75 -2.25 1.72
C HIS A 303 -2.48 -3.76 1.62
N ARG A 304 -3.49 -4.59 1.92
CA ARG A 304 -3.41 -6.07 1.99
C ARG A 304 -2.42 -6.61 3.04
N GLY A 305 -1.91 -5.73 3.90
CA GLY A 305 -0.95 -6.05 4.94
C GLY A 305 -1.35 -5.50 6.30
N VAL A 306 -0.37 -5.01 7.04
CA VAL A 306 -0.51 -4.58 8.44
C VAL A 306 -0.10 -3.12 8.58
N LEU A 307 -0.99 -2.31 9.16
CA LEU A 307 -0.65 -0.99 9.68
C LEU A 307 -0.50 -1.09 11.19
N PHE A 308 0.72 -0.89 11.66
CA PHE A 308 1.05 -0.92 13.09
C PHE A 308 1.26 0.50 13.62
N LEU A 309 0.49 0.88 14.64
CA LEU A 309 0.67 2.15 15.33
C LEU A 309 1.15 1.87 16.76
N ASP A 310 2.46 1.97 16.96
CA ASP A 310 3.04 1.89 18.29
C ASP A 310 2.78 3.17 19.07
N GLU A 311 2.60 3.05 20.39
CA GLU A 311 2.21 4.19 21.23
C GLU A 311 0.99 4.93 20.66
N ALA A 312 -0.02 4.20 20.21
CA ALA A 312 -1.17 4.74 19.49
C ALA A 312 -1.82 5.99 20.15
N PRO A 313 -1.93 6.11 21.50
CA PRO A 313 -2.43 7.33 22.12
C PRO A 313 -1.52 8.57 21.94
N GLU A 314 -0.28 8.43 21.49
CA GLU A 314 0.62 9.57 21.24
C GLU A 314 0.44 10.19 19.85
N PHE A 315 -0.23 9.50 18.94
CA PHE A 315 -0.58 10.07 17.63
C PHE A 315 -1.56 11.25 17.79
N LYS A 316 -1.47 12.19 16.85
CA LYS A 316 -2.45 13.28 16.77
C LYS A 316 -3.85 12.71 16.56
N ARG A 317 -4.81 13.14 17.34
CA ARG A 317 -6.21 12.69 17.28
C ARG A 317 -6.80 12.81 15.87
N THR A 318 -6.47 13.88 15.15
CA THR A 318 -6.91 14.10 13.76
C THR A 318 -6.44 12.98 12.81
N VAL A 319 -5.23 12.44 13.01
CA VAL A 319 -4.70 11.31 12.23
C VAL A 319 -5.47 10.04 12.56
N LEU A 320 -5.66 9.74 13.86
CA LEU A 320 -6.41 8.55 14.30
C LEU A 320 -7.87 8.58 13.82
N ASP A 321 -8.52 9.74 13.89
CA ASP A 321 -9.90 9.90 13.40
C ASP A 321 -10.00 9.74 11.88
N SER A 322 -8.97 10.13 11.13
CA SER A 322 -8.93 9.96 9.66
C SER A 322 -8.81 8.50 9.21
N LEU A 323 -8.32 7.60 10.07
CA LEU A 323 -8.29 6.16 9.77
C LEU A 323 -9.69 5.52 9.70
N ARG A 324 -10.72 6.23 10.20
CA ARG A 324 -12.10 5.71 10.21
C ARG A 324 -12.62 5.45 8.81
N GLN A 325 -12.32 6.32 7.85
CA GLN A 325 -12.73 6.17 6.46
C GLN A 325 -12.13 4.91 5.82
N PRO A 326 -10.79 4.73 5.77
CA PRO A 326 -10.21 3.53 5.15
C PRO A 326 -10.60 2.23 5.86
N LEU A 327 -10.82 2.26 7.19
CA LEU A 327 -11.30 1.09 7.93
C LEU A 327 -12.76 0.69 7.58
N GLU A 328 -13.55 1.59 6.99
CA GLU A 328 -14.92 1.32 6.55
C GLU A 328 -15.01 1.03 5.06
N SER A 329 -14.40 1.89 4.23
CA SER A 329 -14.50 1.79 2.77
C SER A 329 -13.42 0.89 2.15
N GLY A 330 -12.30 0.68 2.85
CA GLY A 330 -11.12 0.01 2.29
C GLY A 330 -10.34 0.88 1.31
N GLU A 331 -10.62 2.18 1.29
CA GLU A 331 -10.01 3.17 0.39
C GLU A 331 -9.76 4.48 1.11
N ILE A 332 -8.77 5.23 0.64
CA ILE A 332 -8.53 6.60 1.07
C ILE A 332 -8.68 7.53 -0.12
N VAL A 333 -9.51 8.56 0.04
CA VAL A 333 -9.73 9.62 -0.94
C VAL A 333 -8.93 10.84 -0.52
N LEU A 334 -8.06 11.30 -1.41
CA LEU A 334 -7.18 12.45 -1.19
C LEU A 334 -7.55 13.56 -2.17
N ASP A 335 -8.38 14.49 -1.71
CA ASP A 335 -8.80 15.65 -2.49
C ASP A 335 -7.79 16.79 -2.38
N ARG A 336 -7.38 17.34 -3.52
CA ARG A 336 -6.55 18.53 -3.66
C ARG A 336 -7.13 19.41 -4.76
N ALA A 337 -6.79 20.70 -4.75
CA ALA A 337 -7.27 21.64 -5.75
C ALA A 337 -6.94 21.21 -7.20
N ALA A 338 -5.87 20.46 -7.40
CA ALA A 338 -5.40 20.03 -8.72
C ALA A 338 -5.94 18.68 -9.17
N ALA A 339 -6.22 17.75 -8.25
CA ALA A 339 -6.74 16.41 -8.54
C ALA A 339 -7.24 15.72 -7.27
N SER A 340 -8.21 14.83 -7.44
CA SER A 340 -8.60 13.84 -6.45
C SER A 340 -7.97 12.50 -6.81
N ALA A 341 -7.31 11.85 -5.86
CA ALA A 341 -6.73 10.53 -6.04
C ALA A 341 -7.32 9.55 -5.02
N ILE A 342 -7.68 8.38 -5.49
CA ILE A 342 -8.19 7.28 -4.66
C ILE A 342 -7.10 6.21 -4.60
N TYR A 343 -6.79 5.78 -3.38
CA TYR A 343 -5.86 4.68 -3.14
C TYR A 343 -6.52 3.58 -2.34
N PRO A 344 -6.31 2.31 -2.69
CA PRO A 344 -6.78 1.21 -1.87
C PRO A 344 -6.05 1.22 -0.52
N ALA A 345 -6.79 0.88 0.54
CA ALA A 345 -6.32 0.95 1.92
C ALA A 345 -6.97 -0.13 2.79
N ARG A 346 -7.05 -1.37 2.28
CA ARG A 346 -7.53 -2.53 3.03
C ARG A 346 -6.37 -3.13 3.81
N PHE A 347 -6.21 -2.76 5.05
CA PHE A 347 -5.15 -3.22 5.93
C PHE A 347 -5.70 -3.77 7.22
N GLN A 348 -4.92 -4.60 7.89
CA GLN A 348 -5.18 -5.03 9.25
C GLN A 348 -4.54 -4.03 10.22
N LEU A 349 -5.35 -3.41 11.10
CA LEU A 349 -4.86 -2.43 12.05
C LEU A 349 -4.42 -3.11 13.34
N VAL A 350 -3.18 -2.86 13.72
CA VAL A 350 -2.61 -3.23 15.01
C VAL A 350 -2.27 -1.95 15.76
N LEU A 351 -2.93 -1.75 16.91
CA LEU A 351 -2.62 -0.66 17.82
C LEU A 351 -1.85 -1.19 19.01
N ALA A 352 -0.80 -0.50 19.44
CA ALA A 352 -0.16 -0.77 20.72
C ALA A 352 -0.31 0.45 21.63
N ALA A 353 -0.60 0.21 22.90
CA ALA A 353 -0.75 1.24 23.91
C ALA A 353 -0.14 0.82 25.25
N ASN A 354 0.46 1.77 25.95
CA ASN A 354 0.81 1.58 27.34
C ASN A 354 -0.45 1.72 28.22
N PRO A 355 -0.48 1.17 29.44
CA PRO A 355 -1.65 1.25 30.33
C PRO A 355 -1.89 2.66 30.89
N CYS A 356 -0.94 3.57 30.73
CA CYS A 356 -1.01 5.00 31.12
C CYS A 356 0.21 5.73 30.56
N PRO A 357 0.31 7.07 30.64
CA PRO A 357 1.47 7.83 30.15
C PRO A 357 2.82 7.36 30.73
N CYS A 358 2.91 7.01 32.02
CA CYS A 358 4.15 6.46 32.61
C CYS A 358 4.37 4.97 32.33
N GLY A 359 3.39 4.26 31.79
CA GLY A 359 3.46 2.83 31.49
C GLY A 359 3.35 1.88 32.69
N MET A 360 3.25 2.40 33.92
CA MET A 360 3.40 1.59 35.15
C MET A 360 2.06 1.22 35.80
N ASN A 361 0.91 1.54 35.21
CA ASN A 361 -0.40 1.17 35.75
C ASN A 361 -0.75 -0.27 35.42
N VAL A 362 -0.07 -1.21 36.09
CA VAL A 362 -0.23 -2.67 35.91
C VAL A 362 -0.56 -3.31 37.27
N GLY A 363 -1.40 -4.32 37.29
CA GLY A 363 -1.82 -5.00 38.54
C GLY A 363 -2.50 -4.01 39.50
N THR A 364 -1.95 -3.84 40.69
CA THR A 364 -2.45 -2.89 41.70
C THR A 364 -2.18 -1.43 41.36
N GLY A 365 -1.31 -1.15 40.34
CA GLY A 365 -0.92 0.21 39.96
C GLY A 365 -0.04 0.92 40.99
N ALA A 366 0.60 0.20 41.91
CA ALA A 366 1.40 0.77 43.00
C ALA A 366 2.56 1.66 42.51
N ASP A 367 3.19 1.30 41.37
CA ASP A 367 4.30 2.03 40.79
C ASP A 367 3.84 3.15 39.83
N CYS A 368 2.53 3.33 39.64
CA CYS A 368 1.99 4.31 38.73
C CYS A 368 1.90 5.70 39.36
N THR A 369 2.59 6.68 38.78
CA THR A 369 2.58 8.07 39.23
C THR A 369 1.47 8.91 38.60
N CYS A 370 0.75 8.37 37.63
CA CYS A 370 -0.29 9.09 36.88
C CYS A 370 -1.57 9.23 37.70
N THR A 371 -2.12 10.44 37.70
CA THR A 371 -3.45 10.70 38.26
C THR A 371 -4.56 9.99 37.47
N PRO A 372 -5.73 9.72 38.06
CA PRO A 372 -6.88 9.17 37.33
C PRO A 372 -7.30 10.00 36.12
N ARG A 373 -7.12 11.34 36.18
CA ARG A 373 -7.40 12.27 35.08
C ARG A 373 -6.44 12.09 33.92
N GLU A 374 -5.13 11.96 34.18
CA GLU A 374 -4.12 11.73 33.15
C GLU A 374 -4.33 10.39 32.46
N ARG A 375 -4.63 9.32 33.21
CA ARG A 375 -4.95 8.01 32.66
C ARG A 375 -6.14 8.06 31.72
N ARG A 376 -7.24 8.71 32.12
CA ARG A 376 -8.43 8.91 31.28
C ARG A 376 -8.13 9.75 30.03
N SER A 377 -7.41 10.86 30.22
CA SER A 377 -7.01 11.74 29.11
C SER A 377 -6.13 11.02 28.09
N TYR A 378 -5.24 10.14 28.52
CA TYR A 378 -4.37 9.35 27.65
C TYR A 378 -5.17 8.41 26.73
N PHE A 379 -6.07 7.63 27.28
CA PHE A 379 -6.90 6.72 26.48
C PHE A 379 -7.99 7.44 25.69
N SER A 380 -8.49 8.59 26.12
CA SER A 380 -9.48 9.36 25.36
C SER A 380 -8.95 9.91 24.02
N ARG A 381 -7.63 9.86 23.78
CA ARG A 381 -7.03 10.15 22.47
C ARG A 381 -7.42 9.09 21.44
N LEU A 382 -7.59 7.82 21.88
CA LEU A 382 -8.21 6.78 21.06
C LEU A 382 -9.73 6.99 21.10
N SER A 383 -10.27 7.58 20.02
CA SER A 383 -11.70 7.89 19.99
C SER A 383 -12.57 6.63 20.08
N GLY A 384 -13.72 6.72 20.76
CA GLY A 384 -14.69 5.61 20.82
C GLY A 384 -15.01 5.02 19.46
N PRO A 385 -15.30 5.84 18.43
CA PRO A 385 -15.53 5.35 17.07
C PRO A 385 -14.35 4.58 16.43
N LEU A 386 -13.10 4.87 16.78
CA LEU A 386 -11.95 4.08 16.35
C LEU A 386 -11.91 2.73 17.10
N LEU A 387 -12.05 2.76 18.42
CA LEU A 387 -12.09 1.56 19.28
C LEU A 387 -13.26 0.64 18.93
N ASP A 388 -14.38 1.22 18.49
CA ASP A 388 -15.51 0.45 17.98
C ASP A 388 -15.15 -0.40 16.75
N ARG A 389 -14.06 -0.12 16.06
CA ARG A 389 -13.57 -0.89 14.89
C ARG A 389 -12.54 -1.94 15.23
N ILE A 390 -12.04 -1.93 16.44
CA ILE A 390 -11.14 -2.97 16.96
C ILE A 390 -11.95 -4.18 17.40
N ASP A 391 -11.61 -5.35 16.91
CA ASP A 391 -12.30 -6.60 17.26
C ASP A 391 -11.73 -7.21 18.53
N LEU A 392 -10.41 -7.23 18.66
CA LEU A 392 -9.66 -7.91 19.71
C LEU A 392 -8.92 -6.90 20.59
N ASN A 393 -9.06 -7.04 21.90
CA ASN A 393 -8.28 -6.31 22.90
C ASN A 393 -7.46 -7.32 23.69
N LEU A 394 -6.16 -7.14 23.76
CA LEU A 394 -5.27 -8.04 24.47
C LEU A 394 -4.41 -7.30 25.48
N MET A 395 -4.43 -7.77 26.72
CA MET A 395 -3.44 -7.38 27.73
C MET A 395 -2.19 -8.23 27.57
N VAL A 396 -1.06 -7.59 27.24
CA VAL A 396 0.24 -8.23 27.05
C VAL A 396 1.06 -8.06 28.34
N PRO A 397 1.16 -9.09 29.19
CA PRO A 397 1.93 -9.02 30.43
C PRO A 397 3.43 -9.00 30.13
N LYS A 398 4.25 -8.59 31.09
CA LYS A 398 5.70 -8.81 31.02
C LYS A 398 5.99 -10.31 31.03
N VAL A 399 6.95 -10.71 30.18
CA VAL A 399 7.47 -12.09 30.19
C VAL A 399 8.23 -12.34 31.50
N SER A 400 7.95 -13.43 32.15
CA SER A 400 8.65 -13.82 33.38
C SER A 400 10.06 -14.33 33.07
N SER A 401 10.94 -14.26 34.07
CA SER A 401 12.29 -14.83 33.94
C SER A 401 12.28 -16.35 33.68
N ALA A 402 11.28 -17.04 34.18
CA ALA A 402 11.09 -18.46 33.92
C ALA A 402 10.73 -18.75 32.46
N GLU A 403 9.84 -17.95 31.86
CA GLU A 403 9.50 -18.05 30.42
C GLU A 403 10.68 -17.70 29.54
N LEU A 404 11.50 -16.69 29.90
CA LEU A 404 12.71 -16.33 29.16
C LEU A 404 13.81 -17.39 29.25
N ALA A 405 13.89 -18.11 30.39
CA ALA A 405 14.83 -19.20 30.58
C ALA A 405 14.36 -20.54 30.00
N SER A 406 13.10 -20.64 29.64
CA SER A 406 12.55 -21.84 28.98
C SER A 406 13.22 -22.04 27.64
N GLN A 407 13.75 -23.26 27.41
CA GLN A 407 14.30 -23.68 26.12
C GLN A 407 13.20 -24.13 25.14
N GLU A 408 11.94 -24.10 25.53
CA GLU A 408 10.83 -24.44 24.67
C GLU A 408 10.67 -23.37 23.58
N ARG A 409 11.10 -23.71 22.38
CA ARG A 409 10.83 -22.87 21.21
C ARG A 409 9.33 -22.87 20.95
N GLY A 410 8.80 -21.69 20.70
CA GLY A 410 7.42 -21.54 20.25
C GLY A 410 7.19 -22.25 18.91
N GLU A 411 5.93 -22.35 18.54
CA GLU A 411 5.52 -22.87 17.23
C GLU A 411 5.99 -21.93 16.10
N SER A 412 6.41 -22.49 14.96
CA SER A 412 6.93 -21.71 13.84
C SER A 412 5.82 -20.91 13.15
N SER A 413 6.18 -19.78 12.57
CA SER A 413 5.27 -18.98 11.71
C SER A 413 4.66 -19.82 10.58
N ARG A 414 5.40 -20.78 10.05
CA ARG A 414 4.93 -21.66 8.98
C ARG A 414 3.77 -22.54 9.42
N SER A 415 3.90 -23.22 10.56
CA SER A 415 2.85 -24.09 11.09
C SER A 415 1.56 -23.31 11.40
N ILE A 416 1.68 -22.14 12.03
CA ILE A 416 0.56 -21.25 12.31
C ILE A 416 -0.10 -20.80 11.00
N ARG A 417 0.69 -20.42 10.01
CA ARG A 417 0.18 -19.99 8.69
C ARG A 417 -0.62 -21.08 7.99
N GLU A 418 -0.19 -22.33 8.07
CA GLU A 418 -0.90 -23.47 7.49
C GLU A 418 -2.31 -23.63 8.08
N ARG A 419 -2.47 -23.48 9.41
CA ARG A 419 -3.80 -23.46 10.07
C ARG A 419 -4.64 -22.24 9.62
N ILE A 420 -4.02 -21.07 9.53
CA ILE A 420 -4.70 -19.86 9.07
C ILE A 420 -5.19 -20.01 7.63
N ILE A 421 -4.40 -20.61 6.72
CA ILE A 421 -4.82 -20.89 5.35
C ILE A 421 -6.05 -21.80 5.33
N THR A 422 -6.06 -22.84 6.14
CA THR A 422 -7.21 -23.76 6.26
C THR A 422 -8.46 -23.03 6.76
N ALA A 423 -8.33 -22.25 7.84
CA ALA A 423 -9.43 -21.46 8.38
C ALA A 423 -9.96 -20.43 7.36
N ARG A 424 -9.07 -19.75 6.62
CA ARG A 424 -9.48 -18.79 5.58
C ARG A 424 -10.17 -19.48 4.40
N ALA A 425 -9.77 -20.69 4.03
CA ALA A 425 -10.46 -21.45 2.99
C ALA A 425 -11.92 -21.72 3.36
N ALA A 426 -12.19 -22.14 4.62
CA ALA A 426 -13.54 -22.31 5.13
C ALA A 426 -14.34 -21.00 5.13
N GLN A 427 -13.69 -19.86 5.45
CA GLN A 427 -14.32 -18.54 5.38
C GLN A 427 -14.70 -18.19 3.95
N VAL A 428 -13.80 -18.36 3.00
CA VAL A 428 -14.05 -18.05 1.57
C VAL A 428 -15.23 -18.89 1.06
N GLU A 429 -15.27 -20.19 1.35
CA GLU A 429 -16.37 -21.07 0.97
C GLU A 429 -17.72 -20.56 1.50
N ARG A 430 -17.77 -20.19 2.78
CA ARG A 430 -18.98 -19.70 3.46
C ARG A 430 -19.38 -18.28 3.02
N LEU A 431 -18.40 -17.38 2.76
CA LEU A 431 -18.64 -15.95 2.56
C LEU A 431 -18.65 -15.51 1.10
N SER A 432 -18.18 -16.34 0.16
CA SER A 432 -18.16 -16.03 -1.28
C SER A 432 -19.53 -15.65 -1.87
N PRO A 433 -20.68 -16.22 -1.43
CA PRO A 433 -21.98 -15.79 -1.91
C PRO A 433 -22.32 -14.33 -1.58
N PHE A 434 -21.60 -13.73 -0.62
CA PHE A 434 -21.77 -12.34 -0.20
C PHE A 434 -20.67 -11.42 -0.73
N GLY A 435 -19.72 -11.94 -1.55
CA GLY A 435 -18.58 -11.20 -2.05
C GLY A 435 -17.53 -10.88 -0.98
N LEU A 436 -17.48 -11.63 0.13
CA LEU A 436 -16.58 -11.43 1.26
C LEU A 436 -15.57 -12.58 1.34
N ARG A 437 -14.39 -12.32 1.93
CA ARG A 437 -13.30 -13.28 2.02
C ARG A 437 -12.95 -13.68 3.47
N VAL A 438 -13.14 -12.78 4.43
CA VAL A 438 -12.78 -13.02 5.85
C VAL A 438 -13.89 -12.59 6.78
N ASN A 439 -13.92 -13.17 7.98
CA ASN A 439 -14.99 -12.92 8.95
C ASN A 439 -15.07 -11.46 9.39
N ALA A 440 -13.96 -10.74 9.47
CA ALA A 440 -13.94 -9.32 9.85
C ALA A 440 -14.75 -8.42 8.87
N GLU A 441 -14.94 -8.84 7.62
CA GLU A 441 -15.71 -8.11 6.61
C GLU A 441 -17.22 -8.28 6.76
N THR A 442 -17.68 -9.29 7.54
CA THR A 442 -19.11 -9.56 7.70
C THR A 442 -19.82 -8.42 8.43
N ASN A 443 -21.04 -8.14 8.03
CA ASN A 443 -21.89 -7.13 8.66
C ASN A 443 -23.02 -7.78 9.47
N GLY A 444 -23.68 -6.98 10.30
CA GLY A 444 -24.76 -7.48 11.16
C GLY A 444 -25.93 -8.09 10.40
N LYS A 445 -26.18 -7.71 9.13
CA LYS A 445 -27.22 -8.32 8.29
C LYS A 445 -26.90 -9.79 7.98
N ILE A 446 -25.65 -10.09 7.67
CA ILE A 446 -25.17 -11.44 7.39
C ILE A 446 -25.15 -12.27 8.69
N LEU A 447 -24.60 -11.71 9.78
CA LEU A 447 -24.48 -12.39 11.09
C LEU A 447 -25.82 -12.72 11.74
N ARG A 448 -26.83 -11.86 11.56
CA ARG A 448 -28.18 -12.05 12.11
C ARG A 448 -29.17 -12.69 11.13
N GLY A 449 -28.75 -12.93 9.90
CA GLY A 449 -29.49 -13.60 8.83
C GLY A 449 -28.89 -14.97 8.50
N PRO A 450 -28.15 -15.11 7.36
CA PRO A 450 -27.62 -16.41 6.92
C PRO A 450 -26.68 -17.10 7.91
N LEU A 451 -25.91 -16.33 8.70
CA LEU A 451 -24.97 -16.85 9.71
C LEU A 451 -25.52 -16.75 11.14
N ARG A 452 -26.85 -16.70 11.29
CA ARG A 452 -27.48 -16.59 12.61
C ARG A 452 -27.21 -17.83 13.45
N LEU A 453 -26.70 -17.60 14.65
CA LEU A 453 -26.51 -18.65 15.67
C LEU A 453 -27.81 -18.96 16.40
N ASN A 454 -27.86 -20.14 17.02
CA ASN A 454 -28.99 -20.56 17.85
C ASN A 454 -29.20 -19.56 19.00
N SER A 455 -30.48 -19.26 19.29
CA SER A 455 -30.86 -18.31 20.36
C SER A 455 -30.36 -18.69 21.73
N THR A 456 -30.28 -19.99 22.05
CA THR A 456 -29.74 -20.47 23.31
C THR A 456 -28.26 -20.17 23.48
N LEU A 457 -27.49 -20.29 22.38
CA LEU A 457 -26.06 -20.06 22.37
C LEU A 457 -25.71 -18.58 22.63
N VAL A 458 -26.52 -17.66 22.10
CA VAL A 458 -26.26 -16.21 22.21
C VAL A 458 -26.93 -15.54 23.40
N GLN A 459 -27.57 -16.30 24.32
CA GLN A 459 -28.26 -15.74 25.50
C GLN A 459 -27.35 -14.89 26.39
N GLY A 460 -26.08 -15.32 26.57
CA GLY A 460 -25.07 -14.58 27.33
C GLY A 460 -24.78 -13.21 26.72
N LEU A 461 -24.63 -13.16 25.42
CA LEU A 461 -24.40 -11.91 24.66
C LEU A 461 -25.63 -10.99 24.72
N ASN A 462 -26.84 -11.54 24.56
CA ASN A 462 -28.07 -10.76 24.64
C ASN A 462 -28.20 -10.08 26.00
N ARG A 463 -27.95 -10.82 27.11
CA ARG A 463 -27.95 -10.24 28.47
C ARG A 463 -26.88 -9.14 28.61
N ALA A 464 -25.70 -9.28 27.97
CA ALA A 464 -24.66 -8.26 28.03
C ALA A 464 -25.10 -6.98 27.30
N VAL A 465 -25.83 -7.10 26.17
CA VAL A 465 -26.43 -5.96 25.46
C VAL A 465 -27.53 -5.31 26.31
N ASP A 466 -28.44 -6.09 26.87
CA ASP A 466 -29.55 -5.58 27.70
C ASP A 466 -29.04 -4.84 28.97
N ARG A 467 -27.93 -5.28 29.55
CA ARG A 467 -27.25 -4.60 30.67
C ARG A 467 -26.42 -3.40 30.27
N GLY A 468 -26.30 -3.12 28.96
CA GLY A 468 -25.46 -2.02 28.45
C GLY A 468 -23.94 -2.26 28.56
N THR A 469 -23.50 -3.47 28.89
CA THR A 469 -22.07 -3.84 28.98
C THR A 469 -21.47 -4.19 27.62
N LEU A 470 -22.33 -4.43 26.62
CA LEU A 470 -21.92 -4.69 25.23
C LEU A 470 -22.79 -3.83 24.29
N THR A 471 -22.15 -3.10 23.39
CA THR A 471 -22.85 -2.36 22.33
C THR A 471 -23.33 -3.29 21.22
N ALA A 472 -24.31 -2.89 20.39
CA ALA A 472 -24.72 -3.65 19.23
C ALA A 472 -23.56 -3.92 18.24
N ARG A 473 -22.63 -2.96 18.08
CA ARG A 473 -21.41 -3.17 17.29
C ARG A 473 -20.46 -4.16 17.95
N GLY A 474 -20.31 -4.08 19.28
CA GLY A 474 -19.54 -5.03 20.04
C GLY A 474 -20.08 -6.46 19.92
N TYR A 475 -21.39 -6.62 19.91
CA TYR A 475 -22.08 -7.90 19.67
C TYR A 475 -21.67 -8.51 18.31
N ASP A 476 -21.78 -7.73 17.23
CA ASP A 476 -21.38 -8.20 15.89
C ASP A 476 -19.89 -8.61 15.84
N ARG A 477 -19.02 -7.90 16.57
CA ARG A 477 -17.59 -8.24 16.62
C ARG A 477 -17.31 -9.53 17.36
N VAL A 478 -17.98 -9.76 18.48
CA VAL A 478 -17.88 -11.04 19.20
C VAL A 478 -18.31 -12.20 18.30
N LEU A 479 -19.38 -12.03 17.53
CA LEU A 479 -19.83 -13.07 16.58
C LEU A 479 -18.79 -13.32 15.48
N ARG A 480 -18.19 -12.28 14.90
CA ARG A 480 -17.12 -12.43 13.89
C ARG A 480 -15.93 -13.22 14.42
N THR A 481 -15.49 -12.87 15.64
CA THR A 481 -14.37 -13.55 16.30
C THR A 481 -14.74 -15.00 16.63
N ALA A 482 -15.97 -15.25 17.10
CA ALA A 482 -16.44 -16.61 17.38
C ALA A 482 -16.47 -17.50 16.11
N TRP A 483 -16.89 -16.94 14.96
CA TRP A 483 -16.80 -17.63 13.69
C TRP A 483 -15.36 -17.93 13.28
N THR A 484 -14.41 -17.03 13.56
CA THR A 484 -12.99 -17.27 13.27
C THR A 484 -12.41 -18.38 14.16
N LEU A 485 -12.78 -18.41 15.43
CA LEU A 485 -12.39 -19.50 16.34
C LEU A 485 -12.95 -20.85 15.87
N SER A 486 -14.23 -20.89 15.49
CA SER A 486 -14.86 -22.08 14.89
C SER A 486 -14.13 -22.58 13.63
N ASP A 487 -13.68 -21.66 12.76
CA ASP A 487 -12.93 -22.01 11.54
C ASP A 487 -11.52 -22.56 11.88
N LEU A 488 -10.84 -22.01 12.91
CA LEU A 488 -9.55 -22.51 13.37
C LEU A 488 -9.65 -23.91 14.00
N ASP A 489 -10.75 -24.19 14.70
CA ASP A 489 -11.02 -25.49 15.29
C ASP A 489 -11.64 -26.49 14.31
N GLY A 490 -11.85 -26.08 13.03
CA GLY A 490 -12.43 -26.91 11.98
C GLY A 490 -13.90 -27.30 12.24
N THR A 491 -14.64 -26.52 13.05
CA THR A 491 -16.06 -26.76 13.31
C THR A 491 -16.94 -25.98 12.33
N THR A 492 -18.12 -26.53 12.01
CA THR A 492 -19.03 -25.93 11.01
C THR A 492 -19.78 -24.70 11.51
N SER A 493 -19.84 -24.49 12.81
CA SER A 493 -20.45 -23.32 13.43
C SER A 493 -19.90 -23.07 14.85
N PRO A 494 -19.92 -21.82 15.32
CA PRO A 494 -19.48 -21.47 16.66
C PRO A 494 -20.21 -22.25 17.75
N GLN A 495 -19.46 -22.66 18.79
CA GLN A 495 -19.92 -23.27 20.02
C GLN A 495 -19.80 -22.28 21.20
N GLN A 496 -20.27 -22.66 22.39
CA GLN A 496 -20.25 -21.76 23.56
C GLN A 496 -18.84 -21.30 23.93
N GLU A 497 -17.86 -22.18 23.85
CA GLU A 497 -16.45 -21.89 24.15
C GLU A 497 -15.89 -20.79 23.22
N HIS A 498 -16.25 -20.83 21.92
CA HIS A 498 -15.84 -19.80 20.97
C HIS A 498 -16.41 -18.43 21.32
N LEU A 499 -17.67 -18.38 21.78
CA LEU A 499 -18.31 -17.12 22.20
C LEU A 499 -17.68 -16.57 23.49
N ASP A 500 -17.36 -17.43 24.42
CA ASP A 500 -16.77 -17.07 25.72
C ASP A 500 -15.35 -16.49 25.50
N VAL A 501 -14.53 -17.15 24.65
CA VAL A 501 -13.20 -16.66 24.27
C VAL A 501 -13.29 -15.35 23.49
N ALA A 502 -14.21 -15.23 22.53
CA ALA A 502 -14.40 -14.02 21.77
C ALA A 502 -14.84 -12.83 22.65
N LEU A 503 -15.74 -13.07 23.60
CA LEU A 503 -16.18 -12.07 24.56
C LEU A 503 -15.04 -11.65 25.50
N PHE A 504 -14.26 -12.63 26.01
CA PHE A 504 -13.08 -12.37 26.83
C PHE A 504 -12.07 -11.47 26.10
N LEU A 505 -11.70 -11.81 24.86
CA LEU A 505 -10.78 -11.01 24.05
C LEU A 505 -11.34 -9.62 23.72
N ARG A 506 -12.66 -9.45 23.70
CA ARG A 506 -13.28 -8.13 23.53
C ARG A 506 -13.20 -7.28 24.79
N GLN A 507 -13.29 -7.87 25.97
CA GLN A 507 -13.42 -7.18 27.27
C GLN A 507 -12.09 -6.95 27.98
N GLN A 508 -10.98 -7.60 27.59
CA GLN A 508 -9.68 -7.47 28.26
C GLN A 508 -9.15 -6.03 28.39
N GLY A 509 -9.58 -5.11 27.57
CA GLY A 509 -9.08 -3.73 27.53
C GLY A 509 -9.60 -2.78 28.62
N GLY A 510 -10.34 -3.23 29.62
CA GLY A 510 -10.66 -2.44 30.83
C GLY A 510 -11.38 -1.11 30.60
N HIS A 511 -12.03 -0.88 29.48
CA HIS A 511 -12.89 0.29 29.24
C HIS A 511 -14.33 -0.02 29.64
N GLN A 512 -14.51 -0.53 30.84
CA GLN A 512 -15.80 -0.47 31.54
C GLN A 512 -15.94 0.97 32.06
N GLY A 513 -16.75 1.78 31.38
CA GLY A 513 -17.20 3.08 31.86
C GLY A 513 -16.43 4.29 31.30
N LEU A 514 -16.69 4.65 30.08
CA LEU A 514 -16.81 6.05 29.64
C LEU A 514 -18.26 6.35 29.33
#